data_5ee52482d80f25fc5836fc0a873127a7
#
_entry.id   5ee52482d80f25fc5836fc0a873127a7
#
_cell.length_a   1.000
_cell.length_b   1.000
_cell.length_c   1.000
_cell.angle_alpha   90.00
_cell.angle_beta   90.00
_cell.angle_gamma   90.00
#
_symmetry.space_group_name_H-M   'P 1'
#
loop_
_entity.id
_entity.type
_entity.pdbx_description
1 polymer ?
#
loop_
_entity_poly.entity_id
_entity_poly.type
_entity_poly.pdbx_seq_one_letter_code
_entity_poly.pdbx_strand_id
1 'polypeptide(L)'
;MNRRSFLTLMGGLGIGSALGGAKSASAAGGTFHGYPDSKGVLHDTTLCIGCRRCEQACNKVNDLPKPEKPFTDLNVLNEKRRTSAKEWTVVNKYRPASLDKDVFRKSQCMHCEEPACASACFVKAFTKNPDGSVTYDPTLCVGCR
;
A
#
# COMPACT_ATOMS: atom_id res chain seq x y z
N MET A 1 -30.52 -0.84 29.75
CA MET A 1 -30.64 -0.74 28.28
C MET A 1 -29.27 -1.02 27.68
N ASN A 2 -29.13 -2.04 26.85
CA ASN A 2 -27.86 -2.34 26.23
C ASN A 2 -27.74 -1.62 24.87
N ARG A 3 -26.50 -1.51 24.35
CA ARG A 3 -26.20 -0.77 23.09
C ARG A 3 -27.01 -1.27 21.87
N ARG A 4 -27.32 -2.56 21.82
CA ARG A 4 -28.14 -3.16 20.71
C ARG A 4 -29.57 -2.67 20.76
N SER A 5 -30.19 -2.61 21.93
CA SER A 5 -31.58 -2.13 22.09
C SER A 5 -31.70 -0.63 21.76
N PHE A 6 -30.66 0.16 22.04
CA PHE A 6 -30.62 1.57 21.67
C PHE A 6 -30.56 1.74 20.15
N LEU A 7 -29.71 0.98 19.44
CA LEU A 7 -29.57 1.07 18.00
C LEU A 7 -30.83 0.60 17.25
N THR A 8 -31.54 -0.43 17.76
CA THR A 8 -32.82 -0.87 17.18
C THR A 8 -33.93 0.15 17.39
N LEU A 9 -33.95 0.84 18.51
CA LEU A 9 -34.95 1.88 18.78
C LEU A 9 -34.73 3.13 17.87
N MET A 10 -33.48 3.53 17.68
CA MET A 10 -33.14 4.65 16.80
C MET A 10 -33.30 4.32 15.31
N GLY A 11 -33.04 3.05 14.90
CA GLY A 11 -33.27 2.58 13.53
C GLY A 11 -34.75 2.47 13.16
N GLY A 12 -35.64 2.19 14.13
CA GLY A 12 -37.09 2.07 13.91
C GLY A 12 -37.81 3.40 13.69
N LEU A 13 -37.28 4.50 14.22
CA LEU A 13 -37.89 5.85 14.05
C LEU A 13 -37.43 6.57 12.78
N GLY A 14 -36.40 6.08 12.07
CA GLY A 14 -35.86 6.71 10.86
C GLY A 14 -36.46 6.23 9.53
N ILE A 15 -37.28 5.19 9.51
CA ILE A 15 -37.74 4.54 8.27
C ILE A 15 -39.02 5.19 7.67
N GLY A 16 -39.65 6.10 8.42
CA GLY A 16 -40.95 6.69 8.02
C GLY A 16 -40.88 7.84 7.03
N SER A 17 -39.75 8.45 6.73
CA SER A 17 -39.65 9.67 5.93
C SER A 17 -38.75 9.63 4.69
N ALA A 18 -38.25 8.46 4.27
CA ALA A 18 -37.27 8.33 3.18
C ALA A 18 -37.79 7.48 2.00
N LEU A 19 -39.13 7.44 1.75
CA LEU A 19 -39.68 6.84 0.52
C LEU A 19 -39.68 7.83 -0.67
N GLY A 20 -38.97 8.94 -0.57
CA GLY A 20 -38.71 9.88 -1.66
C GLY A 20 -37.28 9.70 -2.18
N GLY A 21 -37.08 8.83 -3.20
CA GLY A 21 -35.95 8.90 -4.11
C GLY A 21 -34.56 8.65 -3.47
N ALA A 22 -34.34 7.48 -2.91
CA ALA A 22 -32.97 6.97 -2.76
C ALA A 22 -32.38 6.81 -4.17
N LYS A 23 -31.76 7.86 -4.69
CA LYS A 23 -30.79 7.72 -5.79
C LYS A 23 -29.73 6.77 -5.27
N SER A 24 -29.68 5.58 -5.87
CA SER A 24 -28.56 4.68 -5.67
C SER A 24 -27.30 5.54 -5.77
N ALA A 25 -26.53 5.66 -4.70
CA ALA A 25 -25.20 6.20 -4.80
C ALA A 25 -24.43 5.21 -5.66
N SER A 26 -24.50 5.40 -6.98
CA SER A 26 -23.57 4.79 -7.90
C SER A 26 -22.21 5.26 -7.42
N ALA A 27 -21.43 4.35 -6.89
CA ALA A 27 -20.00 4.60 -6.74
C ALA A 27 -19.56 5.07 -8.12
N ALA A 28 -19.24 6.36 -8.23
CA ALA A 28 -18.82 6.96 -9.49
C ALA A 28 -17.55 6.20 -9.89
N GLY A 29 -17.72 5.17 -10.71
CA GLY A 29 -16.65 4.54 -11.44
C GLY A 29 -16.09 5.61 -12.36
N GLY A 30 -15.17 6.42 -11.83
CA GLY A 30 -14.40 7.32 -12.67
C GLY A 30 -13.76 6.47 -13.75
N THR A 31 -13.87 6.91 -15.00
CA THR A 31 -13.14 6.29 -16.10
C THR A 31 -11.65 6.39 -15.78
N PHE A 32 -11.05 5.24 -15.53
CA PHE A 32 -9.62 5.14 -15.29
C PHE A 32 -8.89 5.45 -16.58
N HIS A 33 -8.25 6.59 -16.64
CA HIS A 33 -7.50 7.02 -17.82
C HIS A 33 -6.06 6.49 -17.83
N GLY A 34 -5.55 6.10 -16.65
CA GLY A 34 -4.19 5.59 -16.48
C GLY A 34 -3.11 6.62 -16.85
N TYR A 35 -1.89 6.13 -16.83
CA TYR A 35 -0.72 6.86 -17.31
C TYR A 35 -0.09 5.98 -18.40
N PRO A 36 -0.32 6.25 -19.70
CA PRO A 36 0.09 5.37 -20.80
C PRO A 36 1.60 5.12 -20.83
N ASP A 37 2.40 6.10 -20.40
CA ASP A 37 3.86 6.02 -20.36
C ASP A 37 4.42 5.50 -19.03
N SER A 38 3.54 5.11 -18.07
CA SER A 38 4.00 4.62 -16.78
C SER A 38 4.59 3.22 -16.89
N LYS A 39 5.67 2.99 -16.12
CA LYS A 39 6.32 1.68 -16.03
C LYS A 39 5.69 0.87 -14.91
N GLY A 40 5.37 -0.40 -15.18
CA GLY A 40 4.87 -1.35 -14.20
C GLY A 40 5.91 -2.38 -13.80
N VAL A 41 5.71 -3.02 -12.65
CA VAL A 41 6.49 -4.16 -12.18
C VAL A 41 5.55 -5.32 -11.92
N LEU A 42 5.72 -6.40 -12.67
CA LEU A 42 5.04 -7.66 -12.37
C LEU A 42 5.90 -8.47 -11.38
N HIS A 43 5.31 -8.86 -10.26
CA HIS A 43 5.92 -9.76 -9.30
C HIS A 43 5.10 -11.05 -9.21
N ASP A 44 5.61 -12.13 -9.82
CA ASP A 44 5.00 -13.45 -9.75
C ASP A 44 5.37 -14.13 -8.43
N THR A 45 4.40 -14.24 -7.53
CA THR A 45 4.58 -14.88 -6.22
C THR A 45 4.70 -16.40 -6.31
N THR A 46 4.32 -17.01 -7.43
CA THR A 46 4.42 -18.46 -7.64
C THR A 46 5.83 -18.90 -7.97
N LEU A 47 6.61 -18.02 -8.61
CA LEU A 47 8.00 -18.23 -9.02
C LEU A 47 9.02 -17.60 -8.06
N CYS A 48 8.57 -16.72 -7.18
CA CYS A 48 9.48 -16.03 -6.27
C CYS A 48 10.06 -16.97 -5.21
N ILE A 49 11.39 -17.03 -5.14
CA ILE A 49 12.14 -17.86 -4.18
C ILE A 49 12.66 -17.09 -2.95
N GLY A 50 12.33 -15.79 -2.82
CA GLY A 50 12.75 -14.97 -1.69
C GLY A 50 14.24 -14.62 -1.66
N CYS A 51 14.95 -14.65 -2.79
CA CYS A 51 16.41 -14.44 -2.87
C CYS A 51 16.88 -13.02 -2.55
N ARG A 52 16.00 -12.05 -2.32
CA ARG A 52 16.29 -10.66 -1.96
C ARG A 52 17.10 -9.84 -2.99
N ARG A 53 17.30 -10.37 -4.21
CA ARG A 53 18.02 -9.64 -5.27
C ARG A 53 17.34 -8.33 -5.66
N CYS A 54 16.02 -8.26 -5.60
CA CYS A 54 15.26 -7.04 -5.85
C CYS A 54 15.50 -5.97 -4.77
N GLU A 55 15.71 -6.35 -3.49
CA GLU A 55 16.13 -5.43 -2.44
C GLU A 55 17.52 -4.87 -2.73
N GLN A 56 18.46 -5.75 -3.06
CA GLN A 56 19.82 -5.37 -3.40
C GLN A 56 19.89 -4.43 -4.60
N ALA A 57 19.15 -4.72 -5.65
CA ALA A 57 19.09 -3.89 -6.85
C ALA A 57 18.52 -2.50 -6.54
N CYS A 58 17.42 -2.44 -5.78
CA CYS A 58 16.81 -1.19 -5.35
C CYS A 58 17.77 -0.35 -4.49
N ASN A 59 18.47 -0.99 -3.55
CA ASN A 59 19.45 -0.32 -2.69
C ASN A 59 20.59 0.28 -3.53
N LYS A 60 21.14 -0.49 -4.47
CA LYS A 60 22.25 -0.06 -5.32
C LYS A 60 21.87 1.09 -6.27
N VAL A 61 20.71 1.00 -6.92
CA VAL A 61 20.28 1.99 -7.92
C VAL A 61 19.95 3.34 -7.27
N ASN A 62 19.40 3.31 -6.05
CA ASN A 62 18.98 4.52 -5.34
C ASN A 62 20.02 5.00 -4.31
N ASP A 63 21.23 4.44 -4.31
CA ASP A 63 22.32 4.79 -3.40
C ASP A 63 21.88 4.83 -1.93
N LEU A 64 21.09 3.82 -1.52
CA LEU A 64 20.60 3.74 -0.16
C LEU A 64 21.68 3.25 0.83
N PRO A 65 21.57 3.59 2.11
CA PRO A 65 22.51 3.13 3.12
C PRO A 65 22.65 1.60 3.13
N LYS A 66 23.85 1.11 3.44
CA LYS A 66 24.07 -0.34 3.57
C LYS A 66 23.17 -0.90 4.66
N PRO A 67 22.47 -2.02 4.41
CA PRO A 67 21.64 -2.65 5.42
C PRO A 67 22.49 -3.25 6.53
N GLU A 68 21.95 -3.36 7.73
CA GLU A 68 22.64 -3.98 8.89
C GLU A 68 22.97 -5.46 8.62
N LYS A 69 22.07 -6.18 7.93
CA LYS A 69 22.25 -7.57 7.52
C LYS A 69 22.45 -7.66 6.02
N PRO A 70 23.43 -8.41 5.52
CA PRO A 70 23.70 -8.53 4.08
C PRO A 70 22.48 -9.11 3.34
N PHE A 71 22.34 -8.79 2.05
CA PHE A 71 21.22 -9.30 1.23
C PHE A 71 21.25 -10.82 1.02
N THR A 72 22.38 -11.47 1.29
CA THR A 72 22.55 -12.92 1.28
C THR A 72 21.99 -13.61 2.54
N ASP A 73 21.79 -12.85 3.64
CA ASP A 73 21.22 -13.40 4.86
C ASP A 73 19.70 -13.54 4.72
N LEU A 74 19.22 -14.77 4.55
CA LEU A 74 17.82 -15.09 4.42
C LEU A 74 17.08 -15.21 5.77
N ASN A 75 17.79 -15.18 6.91
CA ASN A 75 17.17 -15.23 8.23
C ASN A 75 16.26 -14.03 8.48
N VAL A 76 16.52 -12.90 7.82
CA VAL A 76 15.67 -11.70 7.87
C VAL A 76 14.24 -11.95 7.39
N LEU A 77 14.00 -13.01 6.60
CA LEU A 77 12.66 -13.39 6.12
C LEU A 77 11.79 -14.02 7.20
N ASN A 78 12.36 -14.38 8.35
CA ASN A 78 11.59 -14.90 9.49
C ASN A 78 10.82 -13.78 10.22
N GLU A 79 11.19 -12.54 9.99
CA GLU A 79 10.53 -11.36 10.54
C GLU A 79 9.74 -10.63 9.46
N LYS A 80 8.59 -10.04 9.84
CA LYS A 80 7.83 -9.17 8.94
C LYS A 80 8.44 -7.78 8.93
N ARG A 81 8.97 -7.39 7.77
CA ARG A 81 9.59 -6.09 7.57
C ARG A 81 8.66 -5.15 6.81
N ARG A 82 8.79 -3.86 7.07
CA ARG A 82 8.14 -2.78 6.32
C ARG A 82 9.19 -1.95 5.60
N THR A 83 8.79 -1.32 4.52
CA THR A 83 9.61 -0.31 3.86
C THR A 83 9.90 0.85 4.82
N SER A 84 11.06 1.44 4.69
CA SER A 84 11.55 2.57 5.50
C SER A 84 12.32 3.55 4.61
N ALA A 85 12.76 4.68 5.18
CA ALA A 85 13.61 5.63 4.47
C ALA A 85 14.94 5.02 3.99
N LYS A 86 15.39 3.93 4.61
CA LYS A 86 16.66 3.23 4.26
C LYS A 86 16.42 1.98 3.40
N GLU A 87 15.20 1.46 3.35
CA GLU A 87 14.84 0.22 2.63
C GLU A 87 13.51 0.44 1.90
N TRP A 88 13.58 0.85 0.64
CA TRP A 88 12.38 1.15 -0.17
C TRP A 88 11.70 -0.08 -0.73
N THR A 89 12.43 -1.19 -0.79
CA THR A 89 11.90 -2.49 -1.21
C THR A 89 12.27 -3.53 -0.17
N VAL A 90 11.29 -4.31 0.27
CA VAL A 90 11.49 -5.44 1.18
C VAL A 90 10.76 -6.68 0.68
N VAL A 91 11.35 -7.84 0.89
CA VAL A 91 10.71 -9.14 0.62
C VAL A 91 10.29 -9.76 1.95
N ASN A 92 9.06 -10.21 2.04
CA ASN A 92 8.52 -10.92 3.20
C ASN A 92 8.09 -12.33 2.81
N LYS A 93 8.33 -13.27 3.73
CA LYS A 93 7.89 -14.65 3.65
C LYS A 93 6.52 -14.80 4.32
N TYR A 94 5.63 -15.52 3.69
CA TYR A 94 4.30 -15.88 4.21
C TYR A 94 4.08 -17.38 4.07
N ARG A 95 3.36 -17.97 5.01
CA ARG A 95 2.87 -19.33 4.92
C ARG A 95 1.35 -19.33 5.03
N PRO A 96 0.63 -19.21 3.90
CA PRO A 96 -0.82 -19.25 3.91
C PRO A 96 -1.32 -20.63 4.37
N ALA A 97 -2.40 -20.65 5.15
CA ALA A 97 -2.99 -21.92 5.62
C ALA A 97 -3.49 -22.82 4.47
N SER A 98 -3.80 -22.21 3.32
CA SER A 98 -4.26 -22.91 2.12
C SER A 98 -3.14 -23.52 1.26
N LEU A 99 -1.87 -23.23 1.58
CA LEU A 99 -0.72 -23.68 0.80
C LEU A 99 0.30 -24.36 1.72
N ASP A 100 0.78 -25.54 1.32
CA ASP A 100 1.85 -26.23 2.05
C ASP A 100 3.26 -25.77 1.65
N LYS A 101 3.40 -24.53 1.21
CA LYS A 101 4.69 -23.94 0.84
C LYS A 101 4.78 -22.48 1.27
N ASP A 102 6.00 -22.03 1.46
CA ASP A 102 6.28 -20.62 1.69
C ASP A 102 6.05 -19.80 0.42
N VAL A 103 5.43 -18.63 0.57
CA VAL A 103 5.20 -17.66 -0.50
C VAL A 103 5.95 -16.38 -0.14
N PHE A 104 6.65 -15.83 -1.11
CA PHE A 104 7.41 -14.60 -0.94
C PHE A 104 6.75 -13.44 -1.66
N ARG A 105 6.64 -12.31 -0.99
CA ARG A 105 6.05 -11.10 -1.55
C ARG A 105 7.02 -9.92 -1.43
N LYS A 106 7.29 -9.30 -2.57
CA LYS A 106 7.96 -8.01 -2.65
C LYS A 106 6.98 -6.91 -2.24
N SER A 107 7.39 -6.03 -1.35
CA SER A 107 6.65 -4.83 -0.92
C SER A 107 7.47 -3.59 -1.24
N GLN A 108 6.87 -2.63 -1.91
CA GLN A 108 7.42 -1.35 -2.29
C GLN A 108 6.30 -0.34 -2.49
N CYS A 109 6.61 0.93 -2.74
CA CYS A 109 5.62 1.89 -3.19
C CYS A 109 4.95 1.40 -4.48
N MET A 110 3.62 1.47 -4.54
CA MET A 110 2.84 1.04 -5.71
C MET A 110 2.64 2.17 -6.72
N HIS A 111 3.09 3.38 -6.41
CA HIS A 111 2.87 4.57 -7.21
C HIS A 111 1.41 4.71 -7.69
N CYS A 112 0.46 4.53 -6.74
CA CYS A 112 -0.98 4.51 -7.01
C CYS A 112 -1.38 5.65 -7.94
N GLU A 113 -2.40 5.42 -8.77
CA GLU A 113 -2.92 6.46 -9.66
C GLU A 113 -3.51 7.61 -8.85
N GLU A 114 -4.36 7.30 -7.89
CA GLU A 114 -4.89 8.25 -6.90
C GLU A 114 -4.22 7.97 -5.54
N PRO A 115 -3.05 8.55 -5.28
CA PRO A 115 -2.30 8.22 -4.08
C PRO A 115 -2.92 8.88 -2.84
N ALA A 116 -3.62 8.10 -2.03
CA ALA A 116 -4.20 8.56 -0.77
C ALA A 116 -3.15 9.18 0.18
N CYS A 117 -1.92 8.70 0.14
CA CYS A 117 -0.81 9.28 0.91
C CYS A 117 -0.49 10.72 0.50
N ALA A 118 -0.61 11.06 -0.79
CA ALA A 118 -0.40 12.42 -1.28
C ALA A 118 -1.61 13.30 -0.93
N SER A 119 -2.83 12.78 -1.09
CA SER A 119 -4.06 13.51 -0.77
C SER A 119 -4.20 13.81 0.72
N ALA A 120 -3.79 12.88 1.59
CA ALA A 120 -3.85 13.04 3.03
C ALA A 120 -2.70 13.89 3.60
N CYS A 121 -1.63 14.15 2.84
CA CYS A 121 -0.48 14.90 3.33
C CYS A 121 -0.75 16.40 3.33
N PHE A 122 -0.99 16.98 4.52
CA PHE A 122 -1.31 18.40 4.66
C PHE A 122 -0.12 19.32 4.32
N VAL A 123 1.13 18.85 4.44
CA VAL A 123 2.35 19.59 4.04
C VAL A 123 2.77 19.29 2.60
N LYS A 124 1.99 18.47 1.87
CA LYS A 124 2.24 18.11 0.46
C LYS A 124 3.65 17.59 0.18
N ALA A 125 4.19 16.80 1.12
CA ALA A 125 5.50 16.17 0.96
C ALA A 125 5.52 15.05 -0.11
N PHE A 126 4.35 14.63 -0.61
CA PHE A 126 4.23 13.67 -1.71
C PHE A 126 3.66 14.36 -2.95
N THR A 127 4.29 14.12 -4.08
CA THR A 127 3.87 14.68 -5.38
C THR A 127 3.60 13.54 -6.36
N LYS A 128 2.44 13.58 -7.01
CA LYS A 128 2.11 12.71 -8.15
C LYS A 128 2.61 13.38 -9.42
N ASN A 129 3.53 12.74 -10.10
CA ASN A 129 4.13 13.27 -11.32
C ASN A 129 3.35 12.86 -12.58
N PRO A 130 3.51 13.58 -13.69
CA PRO A 130 2.85 13.25 -14.96
C PRO A 130 3.21 11.88 -15.54
N ASP A 131 4.40 11.34 -15.20
CA ASP A 131 4.86 10.00 -15.59
C ASP A 131 4.24 8.87 -14.75
N GLY A 132 3.30 9.21 -13.85
CA GLY A 132 2.66 8.26 -12.95
C GLY A 132 3.46 7.95 -11.68
N SER A 133 4.66 8.48 -11.50
CA SER A 133 5.42 8.27 -10.26
C SER A 133 4.87 9.11 -9.10
N VAL A 134 5.07 8.62 -7.89
CA VAL A 134 4.85 9.39 -6.65
C VAL A 134 6.20 9.61 -6.01
N THR A 135 6.61 10.86 -5.90
CA THR A 135 7.86 11.26 -5.26
C THR A 135 7.62 11.79 -3.86
N TYR A 136 8.63 11.72 -3.02
CA TYR A 136 8.58 12.16 -1.62
C TYR A 136 9.70 13.16 -1.36
N ASP A 137 9.34 14.33 -0.82
CA ASP A 137 10.29 15.36 -0.38
C ASP A 137 10.41 15.29 1.16
N PRO A 138 11.55 14.78 1.68
CA PRO A 138 11.79 14.71 3.12
C PRO A 138 11.94 16.08 3.79
N THR A 139 12.26 17.13 3.04
CA THR A 139 12.45 18.50 3.60
C THR A 139 11.13 19.12 4.04
N LEU A 140 10.02 18.74 3.42
CA LEU A 140 8.67 19.18 3.77
C LEU A 140 8.04 18.32 4.87
N CYS A 141 8.57 17.12 5.14
CA CYS A 141 7.96 16.18 6.05
C CYS A 141 8.13 16.58 7.52
N VAL A 142 7.00 16.69 8.22
CA VAL A 142 6.96 17.02 9.68
C VAL A 142 6.79 15.77 10.56
N GLY A 143 6.83 14.57 10.01
CA GLY A 143 6.79 13.32 10.76
C GLY A 143 5.46 13.03 11.46
N CYS A 144 4.34 13.50 10.92
CA CYS A 144 3.00 13.35 11.53
C CYS A 144 2.47 11.90 11.56
N ARG A 145 3.12 10.95 10.87
CA ARG A 145 2.69 9.53 10.70
C ARG A 145 1.29 9.43 10.08
#